data_22db80ba67dd728bd9623fbc1586e51f
#
_entry.id   22db80ba67dd728bd9623fbc1586e51f
#
_cell.length_a   1.000
_cell.length_b   1.000
_cell.length_c   1.000
_cell.angle_alpha   90.00
_cell.angle_beta   90.00
_cell.angle_gamma   90.00
#
_symmetry.space_group_name_H-M   'P 1'
#
loop_
_entity.id
_entity.type
_entity.pdbx_description
1 polymer ?
#
loop_
_entity_poly.entity_id
_entity_poly.type
_entity_poly.pdbx_seq_one_letter_code
_entity_poly.pdbx_strand_id
1 'polypeptide(L)'
;MASRPFARAATIMGGAGRRNAGLPDAGLHNGGEMRRVVVEHIRHFAPRVVILPFPIGRHPDHRIASELSRDACFLAGLARYPASGEAHRPHKILYALAYREDPVKPTLVVDITAQFPRKLAAIRCHESQFITGRPTASPTFFE
;
A
#
# COMPACT_ATOMS: atom_id res chain seq x y z
N MET A 1 -14.18 -0.81 11.35
CA MET A 1 -15.06 -0.16 10.34
C MET A 1 -14.15 0.57 9.35
N ALA A 2 -14.10 0.20 8.08
CA ALA A 2 -13.26 0.91 7.09
C ALA A 2 -13.77 2.35 6.98
N SER A 3 -12.89 3.35 7.10
CA SER A 3 -13.29 4.75 6.97
C SER A 3 -13.94 4.97 5.60
N ARG A 4 -15.08 5.68 5.56
CA ARG A 4 -15.85 5.95 4.33
C ARG A 4 -14.98 6.44 3.14
N PRO A 5 -13.98 7.35 3.34
CA PRO A 5 -13.12 7.83 2.27
C PRO A 5 -12.36 6.72 1.53
N PHE A 6 -11.76 5.80 2.28
CA PHE A 6 -10.97 4.72 1.69
C PHE A 6 -11.83 3.71 0.90
N ALA A 7 -13.05 3.42 1.37
CA ALA A 7 -13.96 2.55 0.64
C ALA A 7 -14.40 3.19 -0.68
N ARG A 8 -14.75 4.49 -0.66
CA ARG A 8 -15.10 5.25 -1.87
C ARG A 8 -13.95 5.29 -2.86
N ALA A 9 -12.73 5.57 -2.41
CA ALA A 9 -11.54 5.60 -3.27
C ALA A 9 -11.33 4.23 -3.94
N ALA A 10 -11.43 3.13 -3.18
CA ALA A 10 -11.30 1.77 -3.73
C ALA A 10 -12.36 1.48 -4.80
N THR A 11 -13.61 1.88 -4.57
CA THR A 11 -14.69 1.72 -5.56
C THR A 11 -14.42 2.53 -6.84
N ILE A 12 -13.99 3.79 -6.71
CA ILE A 12 -13.63 4.65 -7.85
C ILE A 12 -12.51 4.02 -8.68
N MET A 13 -11.53 3.41 -8.01
CA MET A 13 -10.40 2.73 -8.66
C MET A 13 -10.77 1.38 -9.27
N GLY A 14 -11.99 0.88 -9.04
CA GLY A 14 -12.41 -0.44 -9.51
C GLY A 14 -11.78 -1.59 -8.74
N GLY A 15 -11.38 -1.35 -7.49
CA GLY A 15 -10.81 -2.38 -6.63
C GLY A 15 -11.84 -3.45 -6.26
N ALA A 16 -11.47 -4.72 -6.41
CA ALA A 16 -12.32 -5.87 -6.07
C ALA A 16 -12.54 -6.02 -4.55
N GLY A 17 -11.65 -5.42 -3.74
CA GLY A 17 -11.77 -5.45 -2.29
C GLY A 17 -10.75 -4.55 -1.62
N ARG A 18 -11.00 -4.22 -0.36
CA ARG A 18 -10.10 -3.47 0.50
C ARG A 18 -10.17 -4.01 1.92
N ARG A 19 -9.00 -4.18 2.52
CA ARG A 19 -8.88 -4.54 3.94
C ARG A 19 -8.00 -3.53 4.66
N ASN A 20 -8.27 -3.37 5.95
CA ASN A 20 -7.38 -2.66 6.87
C ASN A 20 -6.70 -3.70 7.76
N ALA A 21 -5.39 -3.69 7.82
CA ALA A 21 -4.60 -4.59 8.65
C ALA A 21 -4.72 -4.28 10.15
N GLY A 22 -5.24 -3.09 10.51
CA GLY A 22 -5.36 -2.65 11.90
C GLY A 22 -4.03 -2.39 12.60
N LEU A 23 -2.95 -2.26 11.84
CA LEU A 23 -1.61 -1.98 12.38
C LEU A 23 -1.52 -0.51 12.85
N PRO A 24 -0.71 -0.21 13.87
CA PRO A 24 -0.59 1.13 14.42
C PRO A 24 0.01 2.12 13.41
N ASP A 25 -0.44 3.36 13.46
CA ASP A 25 0.16 4.48 12.76
C ASP A 25 1.38 4.99 13.53
N ALA A 26 2.45 5.34 12.83
CA ALA A 26 3.75 5.74 13.38
C ALA A 26 4.38 4.70 14.34
N GLY A 27 3.96 3.46 14.27
CA GLY A 27 4.42 2.38 15.14
C GLY A 27 4.71 1.06 14.43
N LEU A 28 4.84 1.08 13.11
CA LEU A 28 5.16 -0.14 12.37
C LEU A 28 6.57 -0.66 12.71
N HIS A 29 6.67 -1.97 12.84
CA HIS A 29 7.94 -2.67 12.94
C HIS A 29 7.87 -4.01 12.21
N ASN A 30 8.99 -4.49 11.70
CA ASN A 30 9.07 -5.75 10.98
C ASN A 30 9.16 -6.94 11.97
N GLY A 31 8.15 -7.09 12.83
CA GLY A 31 8.03 -8.15 13.84
C GLY A 31 7.15 -9.31 13.37
N GLY A 32 7.30 -10.46 14.03
CA GLY A 32 6.60 -11.70 13.68
C GLY A 32 5.08 -11.56 13.66
N GLU A 33 4.50 -10.85 14.63
CA GLU A 33 3.07 -10.62 14.72
C GLU A 33 2.54 -9.79 13.55
N MET A 34 3.18 -8.65 13.25
CA MET A 34 2.77 -7.82 12.12
C MET A 34 2.97 -8.54 10.78
N ARG A 35 4.07 -9.31 10.63
CA ARG A 35 4.25 -10.17 9.46
C ARG A 35 3.12 -11.17 9.29
N ARG A 36 2.67 -11.80 10.37
CA ARG A 36 1.56 -12.75 10.33
C ARG A 36 0.28 -12.09 9.80
N VAL A 37 -0.06 -10.90 10.28
CA VAL A 37 -1.23 -10.15 9.78
C VAL A 37 -1.15 -9.91 8.28
N VAL A 38 0.02 -9.47 7.78
CA VAL A 38 0.19 -9.22 6.34
C VAL A 38 0.19 -10.53 5.54
N VAL A 39 0.78 -11.60 6.05
CA VAL A 39 0.73 -12.95 5.44
C VAL A 39 -0.72 -13.41 5.27
N GLU A 40 -1.56 -13.25 6.27
CA GLU A 40 -2.98 -13.64 6.20
C GLU A 40 -3.73 -12.85 5.11
N HIS A 41 -3.40 -11.56 4.93
CA HIS A 41 -3.96 -10.77 3.83
C HIS A 41 -3.49 -11.27 2.46
N ILE A 42 -2.19 -11.59 2.32
CA ILE A 42 -1.64 -12.13 1.07
C ILE A 42 -2.29 -13.47 0.73
N ARG A 43 -2.42 -14.37 1.70
CA ARG A 43 -3.09 -15.66 1.50
C ARG A 43 -4.57 -15.49 1.14
N HIS A 44 -5.25 -14.54 1.79
CA HIS A 44 -6.66 -14.27 1.49
C HIS A 44 -6.90 -13.77 0.07
N PHE A 45 -6.08 -12.84 -0.42
CA PHE A 45 -6.24 -12.26 -1.76
C PHE A 45 -5.56 -13.09 -2.85
N ALA A 46 -4.63 -13.95 -2.50
CA ALA A 46 -3.82 -14.77 -3.39
C ALA A 46 -3.31 -13.99 -4.64
N PRO A 47 -2.66 -12.81 -4.48
CA PRO A 47 -2.31 -11.96 -5.59
C PRO A 47 -1.15 -12.54 -6.41
N ARG A 48 -1.22 -12.44 -7.73
CA ARG A 48 -0.09 -12.77 -8.61
C ARG A 48 1.03 -11.74 -8.54
N VAL A 49 0.65 -10.47 -8.40
CA VAL A 49 1.56 -9.32 -8.32
C VAL A 49 1.22 -8.52 -7.09
N VAL A 50 2.23 -8.12 -6.33
CA VAL A 50 2.10 -7.21 -5.19
C VAL A 50 2.85 -5.93 -5.50
N ILE A 51 2.22 -4.79 -5.26
CA ILE A 51 2.85 -3.47 -5.38
C ILE A 51 3.05 -2.94 -3.97
N LEU A 52 4.30 -2.70 -3.61
CA LEU A 52 4.71 -2.23 -2.30
C LEU A 52 5.13 -0.75 -2.33
N PRO A 53 5.11 -0.07 -1.19
CA PRO A 53 5.80 1.21 -1.07
C PRO A 53 7.29 1.04 -1.42
N PHE A 54 7.89 2.11 -1.97
CA PHE A 54 9.33 2.11 -2.22
C PHE A 54 10.11 2.01 -0.89
N PRO A 55 11.18 1.19 -0.82
CA PRO A 55 11.88 0.90 0.45
C PRO A 55 12.66 2.09 1.00
N ILE A 56 12.87 3.14 0.21
CA ILE A 56 13.48 4.39 0.63
C ILE A 56 12.40 5.46 0.60
N GLY A 57 12.27 6.23 1.67
CA GLY A 57 11.27 7.29 1.76
C GLY A 57 11.33 8.01 3.11
N ARG A 58 10.78 9.22 3.14
CA ARG A 58 10.82 10.09 4.31
C ARG A 58 10.07 9.52 5.51
N HIS A 59 8.89 8.92 5.27
CA HIS A 59 8.07 8.41 6.35
C HIS A 59 8.59 7.05 6.85
N PRO A 60 8.89 6.91 8.15
CA PRO A 60 9.40 5.65 8.70
C PRO A 60 8.51 4.45 8.39
N ASP A 61 7.19 4.60 8.58
CA ASP A 61 6.24 3.51 8.35
C ASP A 61 6.20 3.05 6.89
N HIS A 62 6.44 3.94 5.91
CA HIS A 62 6.49 3.52 4.50
C HIS A 62 7.67 2.58 4.24
N ARG A 63 8.84 2.87 4.84
CA ARG A 63 10.02 1.99 4.74
C ARG A 63 9.77 0.65 5.41
N ILE A 64 9.24 0.69 6.64
CA ILE A 64 8.91 -0.52 7.40
C ILE A 64 7.81 -1.31 6.69
N ALA A 65 6.77 -0.68 6.17
CA ALA A 65 5.72 -1.36 5.42
C ALA A 65 6.25 -2.07 4.18
N SER A 66 7.22 -1.46 3.48
CA SER A 66 7.90 -2.08 2.35
C SER A 66 8.63 -3.36 2.75
N GLU A 67 9.47 -3.29 3.78
CA GLU A 67 10.25 -4.41 4.29
C GLU A 67 9.35 -5.52 4.85
N LEU A 68 8.43 -5.16 5.75
CA LEU A 68 7.45 -6.03 6.35
C LEU A 68 6.65 -6.82 5.30
N SER A 69 6.15 -6.12 4.28
CA SER A 69 5.33 -6.74 3.24
C SER A 69 6.14 -7.60 2.28
N ARG A 70 7.40 -7.23 1.99
CA ARG A 70 8.32 -8.08 1.22
C ARG A 70 8.57 -9.40 1.93
N ASP A 71 8.89 -9.35 3.22
CA ASP A 71 9.12 -10.55 4.03
C ASP A 71 7.84 -11.40 4.12
N ALA A 72 6.69 -10.75 4.30
CA ALA A 72 5.39 -11.43 4.32
C ALA A 72 5.08 -12.13 2.99
N CYS A 73 5.44 -11.57 1.84
CA CYS A 73 5.28 -12.23 0.54
C CYS A 73 6.06 -13.55 0.46
N PHE A 74 7.26 -13.60 1.05
CA PHE A 74 8.02 -14.85 1.12
C PHE A 74 7.35 -15.83 2.09
N LEU A 75 7.04 -15.38 3.30
CA LEU A 75 6.48 -16.21 4.36
C LEU A 75 5.09 -16.77 4.01
N ALA A 76 4.29 -16.02 3.27
CA ALA A 76 2.97 -16.47 2.82
C ALA A 76 3.00 -17.73 1.96
N GLY A 77 4.11 -17.98 1.27
CA GLY A 77 4.34 -19.19 0.48
C GLY A 77 4.81 -20.40 1.29
N LEU A 78 5.07 -20.25 2.58
CA LEU A 78 5.51 -21.36 3.43
C LEU A 78 4.31 -22.04 4.08
N ALA A 79 4.01 -23.28 3.71
CA ALA A 79 2.85 -24.03 4.23
C ALA A 79 2.86 -24.16 5.77
N ARG A 80 4.03 -24.23 6.38
CA ARG A 80 4.17 -24.37 7.85
C ARG A 80 4.24 -23.05 8.61
N TYR A 81 4.17 -21.89 7.90
CA TYR A 81 4.16 -20.61 8.60
C TYR A 81 2.84 -20.43 9.36
N PRO A 82 2.87 -20.05 10.67
CA PRO A 82 1.68 -20.03 11.53
C PRO A 82 0.78 -18.81 11.21
N ALA A 83 0.07 -18.88 10.11
CA ALA A 83 -0.89 -17.89 9.67
C ALA A 83 -2.06 -18.57 8.95
N SER A 84 -3.24 -17.96 9.04
CA SER A 84 -4.47 -18.46 8.39
C SER A 84 -4.37 -18.42 6.88
N GLY A 85 -5.18 -19.26 6.22
CA GLY A 85 -5.28 -19.36 4.76
C GLY A 85 -4.27 -20.31 4.13
N GLU A 86 -4.54 -20.70 2.88
CA GLU A 86 -3.66 -21.57 2.11
C GLU A 86 -2.36 -20.88 1.75
N ALA A 87 -1.27 -21.63 1.71
CA ALA A 87 0.04 -21.09 1.32
C ALA A 87 -0.01 -20.52 -0.10
N HIS A 88 0.36 -19.27 -0.23
CA HIS A 88 0.39 -18.57 -1.51
C HIS A 88 1.61 -17.67 -1.62
N ARG A 89 2.36 -17.80 -2.71
CA ARG A 89 3.51 -16.93 -2.99
C ARG A 89 3.23 -16.08 -4.21
N PRO A 90 3.22 -14.74 -4.08
CA PRO A 90 3.13 -13.85 -5.23
C PRO A 90 4.26 -14.11 -6.24
N HIS A 91 3.94 -14.06 -7.51
CA HIS A 91 4.92 -14.28 -8.57
C HIS A 91 5.89 -13.10 -8.73
N LYS A 92 5.43 -11.90 -8.45
CA LYS A 92 6.21 -10.67 -8.65
C LYS A 92 5.90 -9.64 -7.59
N ILE A 93 6.94 -8.93 -7.16
CA ILE A 93 6.86 -7.76 -6.31
C ILE A 93 7.35 -6.56 -7.13
N LEU A 94 6.56 -5.50 -7.14
CA LEU A 94 6.89 -4.21 -7.71
C LEU A 94 6.94 -3.17 -6.59
N TYR A 95 7.76 -2.14 -6.75
CA TYR A 95 7.83 -1.03 -5.81
C TYR A 95 7.33 0.23 -6.50
N ALA A 96 6.33 0.89 -5.91
CA ALA A 96 5.88 2.19 -6.36
C ALA A 96 6.85 3.25 -5.87
N LEU A 97 7.47 4.01 -6.78
CA LEU A 97 8.32 5.13 -6.41
C LEU A 97 7.51 6.18 -5.65
N ALA A 98 8.08 6.65 -4.55
CA ALA A 98 7.43 7.59 -3.64
C ALA A 98 7.77 9.05 -3.96
N TYR A 99 8.06 9.40 -5.20
CA TYR A 99 8.08 10.75 -5.70
C TYR A 99 9.36 11.58 -5.63
N ARG A 100 9.40 12.55 -4.75
CA ARG A 100 10.11 13.81 -4.89
C ARG A 100 11.56 13.80 -4.45
N GLU A 101 11.94 12.88 -3.63
CA GLU A 101 13.16 13.04 -2.82
C GLU A 101 14.28 12.08 -3.23
N ASP A 102 13.95 11.07 -4.03
CA ASP A 102 14.91 10.06 -4.43
C ASP A 102 15.06 10.01 -5.94
N PRO A 103 16.21 10.42 -6.48
CA PRO A 103 16.49 10.40 -7.91
C PRO A 103 16.77 8.97 -8.40
N VAL A 104 15.92 8.02 -8.02
CA VAL A 104 16.05 6.65 -8.49
C VAL A 104 15.44 6.53 -9.88
N LYS A 105 16.25 6.08 -10.83
CA LYS A 105 15.76 5.82 -12.19
C LYS A 105 14.76 4.65 -12.15
N PRO A 106 13.51 4.85 -12.61
CA PRO A 106 12.53 3.77 -12.62
C PRO A 106 12.94 2.68 -13.62
N THR A 107 12.70 1.43 -13.26
CA THR A 107 12.91 0.27 -14.14
C THR A 107 11.70 -0.03 -15.01
N LEU A 108 10.53 0.47 -14.61
CA LEU A 108 9.27 0.32 -15.30
C LEU A 108 8.47 1.61 -15.16
N VAL A 109 7.91 2.07 -16.25
CA VAL A 109 6.97 3.20 -16.27
C VAL A 109 5.66 2.73 -16.90
N VAL A 110 4.56 3.06 -16.28
CA VAL A 110 3.20 2.75 -16.77
C VAL A 110 2.51 4.05 -17.11
N ASP A 111 2.09 4.20 -18.37
CA ASP A 111 1.26 5.32 -18.79
C ASP A 111 -0.15 5.15 -18.19
N ILE A 112 -0.56 6.12 -17.40
CA ILE A 112 -1.88 6.18 -16.78
C ILE A 112 -2.72 7.35 -17.27
N THR A 113 -2.37 7.97 -18.40
CA THR A 113 -3.04 9.17 -18.92
C THR A 113 -4.55 8.99 -18.97
N ALA A 114 -5.03 7.88 -19.52
CA ALA A 114 -6.46 7.58 -19.59
C ALA A 114 -7.12 7.33 -18.22
N GLN A 115 -6.36 6.89 -17.20
CA GLN A 115 -6.83 6.61 -15.86
C GLN A 115 -6.62 7.78 -14.90
N PHE A 116 -5.91 8.81 -15.33
CA PHE A 116 -5.56 9.94 -14.46
C PHE A 116 -6.77 10.65 -13.84
N PRO A 117 -7.87 10.92 -14.58
CA PRO A 117 -9.08 11.49 -13.98
C PRO A 117 -9.65 10.62 -12.84
N ARG A 118 -9.61 9.29 -13.01
CA ARG A 118 -10.04 8.32 -11.98
C ARG A 118 -9.15 8.37 -10.75
N LYS A 119 -7.84 8.45 -10.96
CA LYS A 119 -6.87 8.62 -9.87
C LYS A 119 -7.15 9.90 -9.06
N LEU A 120 -7.37 11.02 -9.73
CA LEU A 120 -7.70 12.29 -9.06
C LEU A 120 -9.00 12.20 -8.27
N ALA A 121 -10.05 11.58 -8.83
CA ALA A 121 -11.31 11.38 -8.13
C ALA A 121 -11.13 10.52 -6.86
N ALA A 122 -10.30 9.48 -6.91
CA ALA A 122 -9.98 8.65 -5.74
C ALA A 122 -9.21 9.44 -4.67
N ILE A 123 -8.24 10.26 -5.06
CA ILE A 123 -7.48 11.12 -4.13
C ILE A 123 -8.41 12.11 -3.44
N ARG A 124 -9.33 12.75 -4.16
CA ARG A 124 -10.29 13.71 -3.61
C ARG A 124 -11.26 13.09 -2.58
N CYS A 125 -11.38 11.78 -2.49
CA CYS A 125 -12.12 11.14 -1.40
C CYS A 125 -11.48 11.38 -0.03
N HIS A 126 -10.19 11.73 0.01
CA HIS A 126 -9.44 11.99 1.24
C HIS A 126 -9.43 13.49 1.59
N GLU A 127 -10.62 14.05 1.76
CA GLU A 127 -10.84 15.50 1.99
C GLU A 127 -9.97 16.06 3.11
N SER A 128 -9.79 15.33 4.21
CA SER A 128 -8.96 15.78 5.33
C SER A 128 -7.48 15.99 4.99
N GLN A 129 -7.02 15.45 3.85
CA GLN A 129 -5.64 15.54 3.42
C GLN A 129 -5.42 16.55 2.29
N PHE A 130 -6.47 16.86 1.52
CA PHE A 130 -6.34 17.59 0.25
C PHE A 130 -7.30 18.76 0.08
N ILE A 131 -8.24 19.00 1.01
CA ILE A 131 -9.11 20.16 0.95
C ILE A 131 -8.51 21.33 1.70
N THR A 132 -8.50 22.47 1.03
CA THR A 132 -7.95 23.76 1.44
C THR A 132 -8.44 24.23 2.81
N GLY A 133 -7.51 24.80 3.58
CA GLY A 133 -7.77 25.48 4.86
C GLY A 133 -7.28 24.75 6.10
N ARG A 134 -6.73 23.54 5.96
CA ARG A 134 -5.99 22.90 7.06
C ARG A 134 -4.50 22.89 6.74
N PRO A 135 -3.62 23.34 7.66
CA PRO A 135 -2.19 23.16 7.49
C PRO A 135 -1.89 21.65 7.48
N THR A 136 -1.75 21.08 6.30
CA THR A 136 -1.20 19.74 6.14
C THR A 136 0.29 19.88 5.99
N ALA A 137 1.06 18.96 6.57
CA ALA A 137 2.51 18.91 6.38
C ALA A 137 2.92 18.56 4.93
N SER A 138 1.96 18.28 4.07
CA SER A 138 2.18 18.00 2.65
C SER A 138 1.77 19.19 1.80
N PRO A 139 2.63 19.67 0.89
CA PRO A 139 2.25 20.70 -0.06
C PRO A 139 1.09 20.19 -0.93
N THR A 140 0.16 21.07 -1.20
CA THR A 140 -0.99 20.78 -2.07
C THR A 140 -0.51 20.46 -3.47
N PHE A 141 -0.88 19.29 -3.98
CA PHE A 141 -0.53 18.83 -5.33
C PHE A 141 -1.36 19.50 -6.45
N PHE A 142 -2.14 20.54 -6.12
CA PHE A 142 -3.17 21.07 -7.00
C PHE A 142 -3.05 22.59 -7.25
N GLU A 143 -1.91 23.18 -6.94
CA GLU A 143 -1.53 24.52 -7.40
C GLU A 143 -0.77 24.46 -8.70
#